data_73a089d4f03c4f40c1e13199d061b82f
#
_entry.id   73a089d4f03c4f40c1e13199d061b82f
#
_cell.length_a   1.000
_cell.length_b   1.000
_cell.length_c   1.000
_cell.angle_alpha   90.00
_cell.angle_beta   90.00
_cell.angle_gamma   90.00
#
_symmetry.space_group_name_H-M   'P 1'
#
loop_
_entity.id
_entity.type
_entity.pdbx_description
1 polymer ?
#
loop_
_entity_poly.entity_id
_entity_poly.type
_entity_poly.pdbx_seq_one_letter_code
_entity_poly.pdbx_strand_id
1 'polypeptide(L)'
;LFYIYTSGTTGMPKAAIFSHGRWMKAYGAFGYTMQMGKTDVIYVTLPFYHATAMCVCWGSALAGASGVAMRRKFSAREFWEDCRKYRATAIGYVGELCRYLNEVPAKPIDRDHLVRKAIGNGLRPGIWMPFKKRFGIEQVLELYASSEGNIGFSNIFNFDNTVGFCP
;
A
#
# COMPACT_ATOMS: atom_id res chain seq x y z
N LEU A 1 3.67 -21.75 1.35
CA LEU A 1 2.34 -21.15 1.23
C LEU A 1 2.03 -20.80 -0.23
N PHE A 2 2.87 -19.96 -0.85
CA PHE A 2 2.76 -19.57 -2.26
C PHE A 2 4.10 -19.16 -2.85
N TYR A 3 4.15 -18.98 -4.18
CA TYR A 3 5.29 -18.50 -4.92
C TYR A 3 4.98 -17.12 -5.50
N ILE A 4 5.91 -16.17 -5.34
CA ILE A 4 5.86 -14.85 -5.99
C ILE A 4 6.93 -14.81 -7.06
N TYR A 5 6.52 -14.66 -8.31
CA TYR A 5 7.46 -14.55 -9.42
C TYR A 5 8.05 -13.14 -9.48
N THR A 6 9.37 -13.07 -9.59
CA THR A 6 10.10 -11.83 -9.76
C THR A 6 10.75 -11.78 -11.14
N SER A 7 10.79 -10.59 -11.75
CA SER A 7 11.54 -10.38 -12.98
C SER A 7 13.02 -10.48 -12.67
N GLY A 8 13.64 -11.60 -12.97
CA GLY A 8 15.09 -11.74 -12.85
C GLY A 8 15.82 -10.70 -13.71
N THR A 9 16.96 -10.21 -13.24
CA THR A 9 17.82 -9.27 -13.98
C THR A 9 18.42 -9.88 -15.24
N THR A 10 18.47 -11.19 -15.31
CA THR A 10 19.04 -11.96 -16.43
C THR A 10 18.25 -13.24 -16.65
N GLY A 11 17.30 -13.25 -17.58
CA GLY A 11 16.61 -14.46 -18.01
C GLY A 11 15.16 -14.58 -17.56
N MET A 12 14.67 -15.82 -17.41
CA MET A 12 13.28 -16.14 -17.07
C MET A 12 12.93 -15.72 -15.62
N PRO A 13 11.68 -15.35 -15.35
CA PRO A 13 11.21 -15.04 -14.00
C PRO A 13 11.51 -16.17 -13.02
N LYS A 14 11.94 -15.81 -11.81
CA LYS A 14 12.23 -16.76 -10.73
C LYS A 14 11.15 -16.69 -9.66
N ALA A 15 10.81 -17.84 -9.08
CA ALA A 15 9.78 -17.95 -8.03
C ALA A 15 10.44 -17.78 -6.65
N ALA A 16 10.12 -16.68 -5.96
CA ALA A 16 10.45 -16.50 -4.56
C ALA A 16 9.49 -17.34 -3.70
N ILE A 17 10.05 -18.15 -2.81
CA ILE A 17 9.28 -19.03 -1.91
C ILE A 17 8.77 -18.23 -0.72
N PHE A 18 7.45 -18.18 -0.55
CA PHE A 18 6.79 -17.65 0.64
C PHE A 18 6.28 -18.80 1.52
N SER A 19 7.01 -19.09 2.59
CA SER A 19 6.56 -20.03 3.60
C SER A 19 5.44 -19.43 4.48
N HIS A 20 4.70 -20.27 5.20
CA HIS A 20 3.73 -19.82 6.19
C HIS A 20 4.35 -18.91 7.24
N GLY A 21 5.53 -19.30 7.78
CA GLY A 21 6.23 -18.49 8.78
C GLY A 21 6.66 -17.11 8.25
N ARG A 22 7.09 -17.03 7.00
CA ARG A 22 7.44 -15.76 6.36
C ARG A 22 6.21 -14.85 6.19
N TRP A 23 5.10 -15.42 5.74
CA TRP A 23 3.87 -14.68 5.59
C TRP A 23 3.32 -14.19 6.93
N MET A 24 3.36 -15.03 7.99
CA MET A 24 2.94 -14.65 9.33
C MET A 24 3.78 -13.52 9.93
N LYS A 25 5.09 -13.48 9.66
CA LYS A 25 5.94 -12.35 10.07
C LYS A 25 5.55 -11.06 9.35
N ALA A 26 5.32 -11.11 8.04
CA ALA A 26 4.87 -9.96 7.26
C ALA A 26 3.49 -9.47 7.75
N TYR A 27 2.54 -10.37 7.91
CA TYR A 27 1.22 -10.12 8.48
C TYR A 27 1.30 -9.39 9.82
N GLY A 28 2.09 -9.89 10.76
CA GLY A 28 2.26 -9.27 12.09
C GLY A 28 2.91 -7.89 12.02
N ALA A 29 3.99 -7.74 11.24
CA ALA A 29 4.71 -6.48 11.11
C ALA A 29 3.84 -5.39 10.47
N PHE A 30 3.19 -5.69 9.35
CA PHE A 30 2.35 -4.70 8.67
C PHE A 30 1.03 -4.45 9.41
N GLY A 31 0.48 -5.46 10.09
CA GLY A 31 -0.66 -5.29 10.99
C GLY A 31 -0.37 -4.31 12.10
N TYR A 32 0.76 -4.47 12.77
CA TYR A 32 1.23 -3.53 13.79
C TYR A 32 1.43 -2.12 13.25
N THR A 33 2.08 -2.01 12.08
CA THR A 33 2.38 -0.70 11.47
C THR A 33 1.11 0.04 11.04
N MET A 34 0.18 -0.67 10.41
CA MET A 34 -1.05 -0.08 9.89
C MET A 34 -2.09 0.22 10.97
N GLN A 35 -2.07 -0.51 12.08
CA GLN A 35 -3.03 -0.36 13.17
C GLN A 35 -4.47 -0.20 12.68
N MET A 36 -4.88 -1.13 11.82
CA MET A 36 -6.25 -1.20 11.32
C MET A 36 -7.15 -1.94 12.30
N GLY A 37 -8.41 -1.60 12.33
CA GLY A 37 -9.43 -2.24 13.17
C GLY A 37 -10.64 -2.70 12.37
N LYS A 38 -11.62 -3.29 13.05
CA LYS A 38 -12.83 -3.91 12.44
C LYS A 38 -13.66 -2.96 11.57
N THR A 39 -13.59 -1.67 11.83
CA THR A 39 -14.31 -0.64 11.08
C THR A 39 -13.53 -0.08 9.89
N ASP A 40 -12.25 -0.45 9.77
CA ASP A 40 -11.42 0.00 8.68
C ASP A 40 -11.64 -0.84 7.41
N VAL A 41 -11.41 -0.21 6.27
CA VAL A 41 -11.43 -0.84 4.96
C VAL A 41 -10.20 -0.36 4.18
N ILE A 42 -9.38 -1.29 3.72
CA ILE A 42 -8.28 -0.96 2.82
C ILE A 42 -8.70 -1.16 1.36
N TYR A 43 -8.53 -0.12 0.54
CA TYR A 43 -8.78 -0.19 -0.89
C TYR A 43 -7.52 -0.54 -1.66
N VAL A 44 -7.60 -1.60 -2.48
CA VAL A 44 -6.47 -2.20 -3.18
C VAL A 44 -6.77 -2.33 -4.67
N THR A 45 -5.93 -1.71 -5.50
CA THR A 45 -5.96 -1.82 -6.96
C THR A 45 -4.72 -2.55 -7.50
N LEU A 46 -3.85 -2.99 -6.59
CA LEU A 46 -2.63 -3.71 -6.92
C LEU A 46 -2.93 -5.20 -7.16
N PRO A 47 -2.23 -5.84 -8.10
CA PRO A 47 -2.41 -7.26 -8.37
C PRO A 47 -2.02 -8.11 -7.14
N PHE A 48 -2.88 -9.06 -6.77
CA PHE A 48 -2.66 -9.93 -5.61
C PHE A 48 -1.52 -10.95 -5.77
N TYR A 49 -1.00 -11.12 -6.99
CA TYR A 49 0.23 -11.90 -7.20
C TYR A 49 1.51 -11.14 -6.83
N HIS A 50 1.41 -9.87 -6.43
CA HIS A 50 2.53 -9.07 -5.89
C HIS A 50 2.49 -9.01 -4.36
N ALA A 51 3.69 -9.02 -3.74
CA ALA A 51 3.86 -8.99 -2.29
C ALA A 51 3.16 -7.78 -1.62
N THR A 52 3.15 -6.62 -2.26
CA THR A 52 2.52 -5.41 -1.69
C THR A 52 1.01 -5.63 -1.47
N ALA A 53 0.29 -6.18 -2.44
CA ALA A 53 -1.13 -6.46 -2.25
C ALA A 53 -1.36 -7.63 -1.28
N MET A 54 -0.67 -8.75 -1.49
CA MET A 54 -0.87 -9.98 -0.75
C MET A 54 -0.37 -9.91 0.70
N CYS A 55 0.87 -9.46 0.90
CA CYS A 55 1.50 -9.48 2.22
C CYS A 55 1.22 -8.20 3.01
N VAL A 56 1.31 -7.05 2.34
CA VAL A 56 1.18 -5.76 3.02
C VAL A 56 -0.28 -5.38 3.21
N CYS A 57 -1.04 -5.22 2.13
CA CYS A 57 -2.41 -4.74 2.22
C CYS A 57 -3.35 -5.78 2.87
N TRP A 58 -3.39 -6.99 2.32
CA TRP A 58 -4.25 -8.05 2.85
C TRP A 58 -3.78 -8.54 4.22
N GLY A 59 -2.46 -8.65 4.43
CA GLY A 59 -1.91 -9.01 5.74
C GLY A 59 -2.32 -8.01 6.83
N SER A 60 -2.23 -6.71 6.56
CA SER A 60 -2.68 -5.65 7.49
C SER A 60 -4.17 -5.74 7.78
N ALA A 61 -4.97 -6.00 6.75
CA ALA A 61 -6.42 -6.14 6.91
C ALA A 61 -6.78 -7.34 7.79
N LEU A 62 -6.15 -8.49 7.56
CA LEU A 62 -6.36 -9.68 8.39
C LEU A 62 -5.95 -9.45 9.85
N ALA A 63 -4.80 -8.80 10.08
CA ALA A 63 -4.32 -8.50 11.43
C ALA A 63 -5.30 -7.62 12.21
N GLY A 64 -5.92 -6.65 11.53
CA GLY A 64 -6.92 -5.75 12.12
C GLY A 64 -8.35 -6.27 12.11
N ALA A 65 -8.60 -7.46 11.56
CA ALA A 65 -9.95 -7.96 11.25
C ALA A 65 -10.78 -6.95 10.44
N SER A 66 -10.13 -6.20 9.55
CA SER A 66 -10.71 -5.13 8.73
C SER A 66 -11.13 -5.62 7.35
N GLY A 67 -11.91 -4.81 6.66
CA GLY A 67 -12.37 -5.10 5.31
C GLY A 67 -11.30 -4.84 4.24
N VAL A 68 -11.41 -5.54 3.11
CA VAL A 68 -10.61 -5.29 1.90
C VAL A 68 -11.57 -5.02 0.73
N ALA A 69 -11.48 -3.83 0.15
CA ALA A 69 -12.15 -3.51 -1.10
C ALA A 69 -11.16 -3.61 -2.24
N MET A 70 -11.51 -4.35 -3.28
CA MET A 70 -10.59 -4.63 -4.39
C MET A 70 -11.18 -4.17 -5.72
N ARG A 71 -10.31 -3.63 -6.57
CA ARG A 71 -10.63 -3.36 -7.96
C ARG A 71 -9.67 -4.16 -8.86
N ARG A 72 -10.21 -4.81 -9.87
CA ARG A 72 -9.44 -5.65 -10.79
C ARG A 72 -8.39 -4.88 -11.59
N LYS A 73 -8.65 -3.61 -11.92
CA LYS A 73 -7.75 -2.77 -12.71
C LYS A 73 -7.76 -1.34 -12.16
N PHE A 74 -6.59 -0.76 -11.95
CA PHE A 74 -6.46 0.63 -11.53
C PHE A 74 -7.11 1.61 -12.52
N SER A 75 -7.79 2.61 -11.98
CA SER A 75 -8.35 3.74 -12.72
C SER A 75 -8.20 5.01 -11.87
N ALA A 76 -7.37 5.94 -12.33
CA ALA A 76 -7.16 7.19 -11.61
C ALA A 76 -8.44 8.05 -11.53
N ARG A 77 -9.35 7.92 -12.51
CA ARG A 77 -10.62 8.67 -12.55
C ARG A 77 -11.63 8.19 -11.52
N GLU A 78 -11.66 6.88 -11.26
CA GLU A 78 -12.67 6.24 -10.42
C GLU A 78 -12.13 5.92 -9.02
N PHE A 79 -10.84 6.10 -8.79
CA PHE A 79 -10.18 5.69 -7.54
C PHE A 79 -10.85 6.26 -6.29
N TRP A 80 -11.07 7.56 -6.25
CA TRP A 80 -11.67 8.22 -5.10
C TRP A 80 -13.18 7.99 -5.00
N GLU A 81 -13.85 7.74 -6.12
CA GLU A 81 -15.25 7.27 -6.12
C GLU A 81 -15.40 5.90 -5.47
N ASP A 82 -14.52 4.97 -5.81
CA ASP A 82 -14.48 3.66 -5.17
C ASP A 82 -14.15 3.79 -3.67
N CYS A 83 -13.20 4.65 -3.30
CA CYS A 83 -12.90 4.90 -1.88
C CYS A 83 -14.13 5.39 -1.10
N ARG A 84 -14.91 6.29 -1.68
CA ARG A 84 -16.19 6.75 -1.09
C ARG A 84 -17.22 5.63 -1.02
N LYS A 85 -17.43 4.94 -2.13
CA LYS A 85 -18.40 3.85 -2.25
C LYS A 85 -18.19 2.76 -1.20
N TYR A 86 -16.94 2.34 -1.02
CA TYR A 86 -16.57 1.28 -0.09
C TYR A 86 -16.21 1.80 1.30
N ARG A 87 -16.34 3.12 1.54
CA ARG A 87 -15.95 3.78 2.80
C ARG A 87 -14.53 3.42 3.22
N ALA A 88 -13.61 3.37 2.25
CA ALA A 88 -12.22 3.04 2.49
C ALA A 88 -11.57 4.05 3.45
N THR A 89 -10.82 3.54 4.43
CA THR A 89 -10.07 4.32 5.43
C THR A 89 -8.56 4.26 5.19
N ALA A 90 -8.13 3.30 4.38
CA ALA A 90 -6.76 3.11 3.98
C ALA A 90 -6.67 2.73 2.49
N ILE A 91 -5.51 2.97 1.89
CA ILE A 91 -5.21 2.57 0.51
C ILE A 91 -3.87 1.84 0.42
N GLY A 92 -3.80 0.86 -0.49
CA GLY A 92 -2.54 0.28 -0.94
C GLY A 92 -2.05 0.99 -2.20
N TYR A 93 -0.76 1.34 -2.27
CA TYR A 93 -0.20 2.04 -3.42
C TYR A 93 1.16 1.49 -3.89
N VAL A 94 1.51 1.83 -5.11
CA VAL A 94 2.89 2.00 -5.58
C VAL A 94 3.03 3.44 -6.06
N GLY A 95 4.22 4.02 -5.94
CA GLY A 95 4.44 5.47 -6.15
C GLY A 95 3.92 5.99 -7.48
N GLU A 96 3.95 5.18 -8.53
CA GLU A 96 3.44 5.52 -9.84
C GLU A 96 1.90 5.74 -9.84
N LEU A 97 1.15 4.99 -9.05
CA LEU A 97 -0.30 5.22 -8.88
C LEU A 97 -0.57 6.59 -8.24
N CYS A 98 0.22 6.97 -7.24
CA CYS A 98 0.11 8.29 -6.60
C CYS A 98 0.42 9.41 -7.60
N ARG A 99 1.38 9.20 -8.50
CA ARG A 99 1.67 10.14 -9.59
C ARG A 99 0.46 10.32 -10.51
N TYR A 100 -0.13 9.23 -10.99
CA TYR A 100 -1.34 9.29 -11.82
C TYR A 100 -2.52 9.96 -11.12
N LEU A 101 -2.71 9.72 -9.84
CA LEU A 101 -3.76 10.39 -9.06
C LEU A 101 -3.53 11.90 -8.96
N ASN A 102 -2.28 12.34 -8.83
CA ASN A 102 -1.95 13.75 -8.82
C ASN A 102 -2.13 14.43 -10.19
N GLU A 103 -1.99 13.71 -11.28
CA GLU A 103 -2.14 14.23 -12.65
C GLU A 103 -3.61 14.40 -13.08
N VAL A 104 -4.54 13.73 -12.45
CA VAL A 104 -5.98 13.95 -12.69
C VAL A 104 -6.33 15.40 -12.30
N PRO A 105 -7.12 16.15 -13.10
CA PRO A 105 -7.54 17.50 -12.73
C PRO A 105 -8.14 17.56 -11.31
N ALA A 106 -7.73 18.58 -10.55
CA ALA A 106 -8.21 18.75 -9.18
C ALA A 106 -9.72 19.03 -9.15
N LYS A 107 -10.38 18.47 -8.15
CA LYS A 107 -11.82 18.63 -7.93
C LYS A 107 -12.07 19.10 -6.48
N PRO A 108 -13.13 19.87 -6.23
CA PRO A 108 -13.50 20.29 -4.86
C PRO A 108 -13.70 19.12 -3.90
N ILE A 109 -14.08 17.95 -4.43
CA ILE A 109 -14.34 16.71 -3.69
C ILE A 109 -13.11 15.81 -3.50
N ASP A 110 -11.90 16.28 -3.83
CA ASP A 110 -10.69 15.45 -3.72
C ASP A 110 -10.41 14.97 -2.28
N ARG A 111 -10.95 15.65 -1.28
CA ARG A 111 -10.86 15.28 0.15
C ARG A 111 -12.15 14.69 0.72
N ASP A 112 -13.19 14.56 -0.08
CA ASP A 112 -14.47 14.01 0.36
C ASP A 112 -14.42 12.47 0.38
N HIS A 113 -13.66 11.91 1.31
CA HIS A 113 -13.52 10.48 1.56
C HIS A 113 -12.95 10.22 2.96
N LEU A 114 -12.97 8.97 3.41
CA LEU A 114 -12.51 8.57 4.75
C LEU A 114 -11.05 8.09 4.79
N VAL A 115 -10.35 8.10 3.67
CA VAL A 115 -8.96 7.61 3.60
C VAL A 115 -8.04 8.53 4.39
N ARG A 116 -7.37 7.98 5.39
CA ARG A 116 -6.38 8.66 6.23
C ARG A 116 -4.98 8.07 6.09
N LYS A 117 -4.90 6.78 5.75
CA LYS A 117 -3.66 6.02 5.69
C LYS A 117 -3.37 5.52 4.28
N ALA A 118 -2.10 5.57 3.89
CA ALA A 118 -1.62 4.98 2.66
C ALA A 118 -0.40 4.10 2.97
N ILE A 119 -0.37 2.87 2.44
CA ILE A 119 0.77 1.96 2.59
C ILE A 119 1.24 1.47 1.23
N GLY A 120 2.54 1.51 1.02
CA GLY A 120 3.11 1.06 -0.24
C GLY A 120 4.59 1.35 -0.37
N ASN A 121 5.05 1.43 -1.59
CA ASN A 121 6.45 1.64 -1.90
C ASN A 121 6.65 2.50 -3.15
N GLY A 122 7.79 3.19 -3.20
CA GLY A 122 8.24 3.96 -4.36
C GLY A 122 7.60 5.34 -4.49
N LEU A 123 7.08 5.93 -3.41
CA LEU A 123 6.56 7.30 -3.43
C LEU A 123 7.72 8.30 -3.44
N ARG A 124 7.90 8.97 -4.56
CA ARG A 124 9.01 9.90 -4.76
C ARG A 124 8.80 11.22 -4.00
N PRO A 125 9.86 11.88 -3.52
CA PRO A 125 9.75 13.14 -2.76
C PRO A 125 8.93 14.22 -3.46
N GLY A 126 9.10 14.40 -4.78
CA GLY A 126 8.33 15.38 -5.57
C GLY A 126 6.82 15.11 -5.66
N ILE A 127 6.39 13.87 -5.36
CA ILE A 127 4.98 13.48 -5.38
C ILE A 127 4.40 13.44 -3.97
N TRP A 128 5.21 13.17 -2.97
CA TRP A 128 4.80 12.88 -1.59
C TRP A 128 3.93 13.98 -0.98
N MET A 129 4.48 15.18 -0.85
CA MET A 129 3.75 16.28 -0.23
C MET A 129 2.55 16.77 -1.06
N PRO A 130 2.64 16.88 -2.40
CA PRO A 130 1.47 17.16 -3.22
C PRO A 130 0.35 16.15 -3.02
N PHE A 131 0.66 14.85 -3.00
CA PHE A 131 -0.32 13.78 -2.77
C PHE A 131 -0.97 13.87 -1.38
N LYS A 132 -0.17 13.95 -0.32
CA LYS A 132 -0.68 14.11 1.06
C LYS A 132 -1.60 15.32 1.21
N LYS A 133 -1.15 16.48 0.72
CA LYS A 133 -1.90 17.73 0.85
C LYS A 133 -3.18 17.72 0.04
N ARG A 134 -3.11 17.25 -1.21
CA ARG A 134 -4.27 17.25 -2.10
C ARG A 134 -5.39 16.37 -1.59
N PHE A 135 -5.06 15.15 -1.19
CA PHE A 135 -6.04 14.15 -0.80
C PHE A 135 -6.26 14.02 0.71
N GLY A 136 -5.60 14.84 1.53
CA GLY A 136 -5.77 14.82 2.98
C GLY A 136 -5.28 13.54 3.65
N ILE A 137 -4.22 12.92 3.12
CA ILE A 137 -3.65 11.70 3.70
C ILE A 137 -2.81 12.08 4.92
N GLU A 138 -3.16 11.54 6.09
CA GLU A 138 -2.48 11.84 7.35
C GLU A 138 -1.21 11.02 7.51
N GLN A 139 -1.27 9.74 7.14
CA GLN A 139 -0.18 8.79 7.34
C GLN A 139 0.23 8.12 6.03
N VAL A 140 1.51 8.24 5.68
CA VAL A 140 2.12 7.53 4.56
C VAL A 140 3.16 6.57 5.10
N LEU A 141 2.85 5.30 5.02
CA LEU A 141 3.70 4.19 5.44
C LEU A 141 4.47 3.67 4.24
N GLU A 142 5.53 4.39 3.89
CA GLU A 142 6.46 3.97 2.83
C GLU A 142 7.26 2.79 3.31
N LEU A 143 7.46 1.81 2.44
CA LEU A 143 8.27 0.64 2.73
C LEU A 143 9.27 0.35 1.60
N TYR A 144 10.34 -0.33 1.95
CA TYR A 144 11.32 -0.87 1.01
C TYR A 144 11.64 -2.32 1.39
N ALA A 145 11.37 -3.23 0.48
CA ALA A 145 11.68 -4.65 0.64
C ALA A 145 11.81 -5.32 -0.75
N SER A 146 12.43 -6.49 -0.79
CA SER A 146 12.39 -7.36 -1.97
C SER A 146 11.56 -8.61 -1.70
N SER A 147 10.98 -9.17 -2.75
CA SER A 147 10.18 -10.40 -2.64
C SER A 147 11.01 -11.60 -2.18
N GLU A 148 12.31 -11.60 -2.44
CA GLU A 148 13.27 -12.63 -2.03
C GLU A 148 13.88 -12.35 -0.66
N GLY A 149 13.91 -11.08 -0.23
CA GLY A 149 14.55 -10.62 0.98
C GLY A 149 13.81 -11.02 2.26
N ASN A 150 14.53 -11.06 3.36
CA ASN A 150 13.98 -11.33 4.70
C ASN A 150 13.98 -10.10 5.60
N ILE A 151 14.46 -8.97 5.08
CA ILE A 151 14.56 -7.69 5.77
C ILE A 151 13.88 -6.64 4.90
N GLY A 152 13.23 -5.68 5.54
CA GLY A 152 12.65 -4.51 4.91
C GLY A 152 12.77 -3.30 5.82
N PHE A 153 12.61 -2.13 5.22
CA PHE A 153 12.51 -0.86 5.93
C PHE A 153 11.06 -0.37 5.84
N SER A 154 10.59 0.27 6.90
CA SER A 154 9.24 0.83 6.92
C SER A 154 9.21 2.11 7.73
N ASN A 155 8.55 3.11 7.19
CA ASN A 155 8.35 4.41 7.82
C ASN A 155 7.25 4.34 8.89
N ILE A 156 7.52 3.67 9.99
CA ILE A 156 6.56 3.49 11.09
C ILE A 156 6.28 4.78 11.87
N PHE A 157 7.21 5.74 11.83
CA PHE A 157 7.10 7.01 12.54
C PHE A 157 6.42 8.11 11.71
N ASN A 158 5.98 7.79 10.50
CA ASN A 158 5.30 8.73 9.59
C ASN A 158 6.11 10.01 9.30
N PHE A 159 7.44 9.90 9.18
CA PHE A 159 8.25 11.00 8.67
C PHE A 159 8.04 11.17 7.17
N ASP A 160 7.95 12.40 6.71
CA ASP A 160 7.75 12.68 5.29
C ASP A 160 9.03 12.45 4.47
N ASN A 161 8.85 12.00 3.23
CA ASN A 161 9.92 11.79 2.24
C ASN A 161 11.00 10.76 2.63
N THR A 162 10.65 9.76 3.42
CA THR A 162 11.59 8.71 3.83
C THR A 162 10.93 7.35 3.92
N VAL A 163 11.72 6.30 3.75
CA VAL A 163 11.32 4.90 3.99
C VAL A 163 11.53 4.48 5.46
N GLY A 164 11.94 5.39 6.31
CA GLY A 164 12.16 5.15 7.73
C GLY A 164 13.45 5.82 8.22
N PHE A 165 13.70 5.63 9.50
CA PHE A 165 14.88 6.13 10.19
C PHE A 165 15.69 4.97 10.74
N CYS A 166 16.99 5.01 10.56
CA CYS A 166 17.94 4.11 11.17
C CYS A 166 18.82 4.93 12.12
N PRO A 167 18.70 4.73 13.44
CA PRO A 167 19.50 5.46 14.43
C PRO A 167 20.97 5.05 14.40
#